data_b92d585bd2eb589f8b9d1dfc48646a6e
#
_entry.id   b92d585bd2eb589f8b9d1dfc48646a6e
#
_cell.length_a   1.000
_cell.length_b   1.000
_cell.length_c   1.000
_cell.angle_alpha   90.00
_cell.angle_beta   90.00
_cell.angle_gamma   90.00
#
_symmetry.space_group_name_H-M   'P 1'
#
loop_
_entity.id
_entity.type
_entity.pdbx_description
1 polymer ?
#
loop_
_entity_poly.entity_id
_entity_poly.type
_entity_poly.pdbx_seq_one_letter_code
_entity_poly.pdbx_strand_id
1 'polypeptide(L)'
;MAGFQPKLLLFFASSVYEEPQAALKEAFPNSEIIGSTSHSEYCDGEFTSGAVSIMAMDKESVEDVCVRVVENISAEPDLRGGLEDMHGYFGGVEQVINNYESYVGLVMFESSAKSEEIFMDRLGTVTDLLFVGG
;
A
#
# COMPACT_ATOMS: atom_id res chain seq x y z
N MET A 1 2.82 -6.03 23.09
CA MET A 1 3.68 -7.00 22.39
C MET A 1 5.13 -6.51 22.41
N ALA A 2 5.78 -6.75 23.52
CA ALA A 2 7.20 -6.40 23.63
C ALA A 2 8.00 -7.26 22.65
N GLY A 3 8.82 -6.64 21.80
CA GLY A 3 9.68 -7.29 20.83
C GLY A 3 9.12 -7.50 19.43
N PHE A 4 7.81 -7.31 19.21
CA PHE A 4 7.25 -7.34 17.86
C PHE A 4 7.58 -6.05 17.11
N GLN A 5 8.24 -6.19 15.97
CA GLN A 5 8.63 -5.07 15.10
C GLN A 5 8.07 -5.31 13.70
N PRO A 6 6.89 -4.79 13.38
CA PRO A 6 6.32 -4.95 12.07
C PRO A 6 7.14 -4.22 11.02
N LYS A 7 7.31 -4.83 9.86
CA LYS A 7 7.91 -4.20 8.68
C LYS A 7 6.90 -3.34 7.95
N LEU A 8 5.66 -3.83 7.85
CA LEU A 8 4.54 -3.16 7.20
C LEU A 8 3.31 -3.18 8.11
N LEU A 9 2.66 -2.05 8.22
CA LEU A 9 1.32 -1.91 8.79
C LEU A 9 0.36 -1.47 7.70
N LEU A 10 -0.66 -2.28 7.49
CA LEU A 10 -1.78 -1.98 6.59
C LEU A 10 -3.02 -1.71 7.45
N PHE A 11 -3.68 -0.58 7.25
CA PHE A 11 -4.88 -0.25 8.01
C PHE A 11 -6.04 0.20 7.12
N PHE A 12 -7.25 -0.09 7.61
CA PHE A 12 -8.50 0.50 7.14
C PHE A 12 -9.19 1.15 8.32
N ALA A 13 -9.57 2.40 8.18
CA ALA A 13 -10.13 3.18 9.28
C ALA A 13 -11.43 3.87 8.87
N SER A 14 -12.40 3.85 9.76
CA SER A 14 -13.58 4.68 9.60
C SER A 14 -13.18 6.17 9.53
N SER A 15 -13.88 6.92 8.69
CA SER A 15 -13.66 8.36 8.50
C SER A 15 -13.88 9.22 9.76
N VAL A 16 -14.42 8.62 10.83
CA VAL A 16 -14.55 9.30 12.13
C VAL A 16 -13.23 9.42 12.90
N TYR A 17 -12.20 8.66 12.50
CA TYR A 17 -10.87 8.76 13.07
C TYR A 17 -10.01 9.73 12.28
N GLU A 18 -9.49 10.73 12.97
CA GLU A 18 -8.54 11.67 12.40
C GLU A 18 -7.12 11.11 12.52
N GLU A 19 -6.40 11.09 11.41
CA GLU A 19 -4.97 10.75 11.34
C GLU A 19 -4.54 9.44 12.05
N PRO A 20 -5.19 8.28 11.81
CA PRO A 20 -4.78 7.03 12.45
C PRO A 20 -3.33 6.64 12.12
N GLN A 21 -2.81 7.06 10.95
CA GLN A 21 -1.42 6.85 10.55
C GLN A 21 -0.41 7.52 11.50
N ALA A 22 -0.75 8.69 12.07
CA ALA A 22 0.14 9.38 12.99
C ALA A 22 0.34 8.59 14.29
N ALA A 23 -0.74 8.07 14.86
CA ALA A 23 -0.69 7.23 16.05
C ALA A 23 0.08 5.92 15.79
N LEU A 24 -0.13 5.30 14.62
CA LEU A 24 0.60 4.10 14.23
C LEU A 24 2.10 4.39 14.03
N LYS A 25 2.45 5.52 13.43
CA LYS A 25 3.85 5.91 13.23
C LYS A 25 4.56 6.23 14.53
N GLU A 26 3.87 6.81 15.49
CA GLU A 26 4.39 7.03 16.85
C GLU A 26 4.68 5.71 17.57
N ALA A 27 3.75 4.75 17.47
CA ALA A 27 3.91 3.44 18.09
C ALA A 27 4.97 2.56 17.39
N PHE A 28 5.10 2.68 16.06
CA PHE A 28 5.98 1.88 15.22
C PHE A 28 6.81 2.74 14.27
N PRO A 29 7.77 3.51 14.77
CA PRO A 29 8.50 4.51 13.98
C PRO A 29 9.33 3.93 12.82
N ASN A 30 9.72 2.67 12.90
CA ASN A 30 10.53 1.99 11.89
C ASN A 30 9.72 1.18 10.87
N SER A 31 8.38 1.18 10.99
CA SER A 31 7.50 0.46 10.07
C SER A 31 7.07 1.34 8.91
N GLU A 32 6.92 0.75 7.74
CA GLU A 32 6.14 1.36 6.67
C GLU A 32 4.66 1.24 6.98
N ILE A 33 3.90 2.29 6.69
CA ILE A 33 2.48 2.37 7.02
C ILE A 33 1.73 2.80 5.77
N ILE A 34 0.75 2.00 5.38
CA ILE A 34 -0.16 2.29 4.29
C ILE A 34 -1.59 2.00 4.74
N GLY A 35 -2.53 2.80 4.32
CA GLY A 35 -3.93 2.57 4.65
C GLY A 35 -4.88 3.52 3.96
N SER A 36 -6.15 3.30 4.19
CA SER A 36 -7.25 4.05 3.60
C SER A 36 -8.39 4.21 4.58
N THR A 37 -9.22 5.22 4.33
CA THR A 37 -10.53 5.29 4.97
C THR A 37 -11.48 4.28 4.35
N SER A 38 -12.41 3.76 5.14
CA SER A 38 -13.40 2.77 4.75
C SER A 38 -14.78 3.11 5.31
N HIS A 39 -15.82 2.55 4.69
CA HIS A 39 -17.20 2.68 5.18
C HIS A 39 -17.53 1.63 6.25
N SER A 40 -16.92 0.47 6.15
CA SER A 40 -17.03 -0.61 7.13
C SER A 40 -15.74 -1.40 7.14
N GLU A 41 -15.39 -1.89 8.30
CA GLU A 41 -14.18 -2.65 8.52
C GLU A 41 -14.54 -4.13 8.74
N TYR A 42 -13.71 -4.99 8.18
CA TYR A 42 -13.84 -6.44 8.36
C TYR A 42 -12.60 -6.98 9.06
N CYS A 43 -12.84 -7.72 10.12
CA CYS A 43 -11.76 -8.38 10.85
C CYS A 43 -12.27 -9.67 11.47
N ASP A 44 -11.54 -10.75 11.26
CA ASP A 44 -11.77 -12.05 11.91
C ASP A 44 -13.19 -12.61 11.77
N GLY A 45 -13.82 -12.40 10.61
CA GLY A 45 -15.18 -12.89 10.31
C GLY A 45 -16.30 -11.94 10.70
N GLU A 46 -15.99 -10.78 11.24
CA GLU A 46 -16.99 -9.79 11.66
C GLU A 46 -16.89 -8.50 10.86
N PHE A 47 -18.05 -7.95 10.49
CA PHE A 47 -18.16 -6.59 9.96
C PHE A 47 -18.44 -5.62 11.09
N THR A 48 -17.68 -4.54 11.13
CA THR A 48 -17.86 -3.43 12.06
C THR A 48 -17.99 -2.11 11.31
N SER A 49 -18.52 -1.11 11.98
CA SER A 49 -18.51 0.26 11.50
C SER A 49 -17.99 1.20 12.60
N GLY A 50 -17.26 2.24 12.20
CA GLY A 50 -16.66 3.14 13.17
C GLY A 50 -15.45 2.53 13.90
N ALA A 51 -14.74 1.63 13.26
CA ALA A 51 -13.58 0.94 13.81
C ALA A 51 -12.30 1.24 13.00
N VAL A 52 -11.19 0.69 13.44
CA VAL A 52 -9.93 0.61 12.71
C VAL A 52 -9.50 -0.84 12.65
N SER A 53 -9.32 -1.35 11.44
CA SER A 53 -8.76 -2.68 11.20
C SER A 53 -7.30 -2.55 10.81
N ILE A 54 -6.41 -3.30 11.45
CA ILE A 54 -4.96 -3.21 11.24
C ILE A 54 -4.39 -4.60 10.99
N MET A 55 -3.60 -4.73 9.93
CA MET A 55 -2.78 -5.91 9.67
C MET A 55 -1.30 -5.54 9.83
N ALA A 56 -0.58 -6.29 10.61
CA ALA A 56 0.84 -6.11 10.82
C ALA A 56 1.63 -7.29 10.25
N MET A 57 2.61 -7.00 9.43
CA MET A 57 3.48 -8.00 8.81
C MET A 57 4.93 -7.77 9.26
N ASP A 58 5.55 -8.82 9.73
CA ASP A 58 6.95 -8.81 10.14
C ASP A 58 7.91 -9.06 8.95
N LYS A 59 9.20 -9.03 9.24
CA LYS A 59 10.25 -9.26 8.22
C LYS A 59 10.31 -10.71 7.70
N GLU A 60 9.66 -11.65 8.37
CA GLU A 60 9.58 -13.03 7.88
C GLU A 60 8.50 -13.17 6.82
N SER A 61 7.45 -12.34 6.92
CA SER A 61 6.36 -12.28 5.95
C SER A 61 6.66 -11.34 4.79
N VAL A 62 7.31 -10.21 5.06
CA VAL A 62 7.66 -9.18 4.08
C VAL A 62 9.09 -8.73 4.33
N GLU A 63 10.01 -9.12 3.47
CA GLU A 63 11.44 -8.82 3.62
C GLU A 63 11.72 -7.32 3.55
N ASP A 64 11.14 -6.64 2.56
CA ASP A 64 11.29 -5.20 2.39
C ASP A 64 10.06 -4.57 1.73
N VAL A 65 9.88 -3.27 1.94
CA VAL A 65 8.71 -2.52 1.48
C VAL A 65 9.17 -1.15 0.96
N CYS A 66 8.65 -0.78 -0.21
CA CYS A 66 8.78 0.56 -0.74
C CYS A 66 7.39 1.14 -0.99
N VAL A 67 7.08 2.26 -0.37
CA VAL A 67 5.80 2.96 -0.54
C VAL A 67 6.02 4.23 -1.36
N ARG A 68 5.14 4.45 -2.35
CA ARG A 68 5.08 5.69 -3.12
C ARG A 68 3.64 6.16 -3.24
N VAL A 69 3.48 7.46 -3.23
CA VAL A 69 2.20 8.11 -3.48
C VAL A 69 2.22 8.68 -4.90
N VAL A 70 1.20 8.36 -5.67
CA VAL A 70 0.98 8.93 -7.00
C VAL A 70 -0.22 9.86 -6.90
N GLU A 71 0.03 11.15 -7.07
CA GLU A 71 -0.99 12.18 -7.02
C GLU A 71 -1.66 12.40 -8.39
N ASN A 72 -2.81 13.07 -8.38
CA ASN A 72 -3.53 13.50 -9.59
C ASN A 72 -3.85 12.35 -10.56
N ILE A 73 -4.29 11.20 -10.04
CA ILE A 73 -4.60 10.01 -10.84
C ILE A 73 -5.70 10.24 -11.89
N SER A 74 -6.55 11.24 -11.71
CA SER A 74 -7.60 11.64 -12.66
C SER A 74 -7.09 12.46 -13.85
N ALA A 75 -5.87 12.96 -13.80
CA ALA A 75 -5.23 13.73 -14.88
C ALA A 75 -4.21 12.86 -15.65
N GLU A 76 -2.94 13.18 -15.55
CA GLU A 76 -1.84 12.37 -16.13
C GLU A 76 -0.87 11.99 -15.02
N PRO A 77 -1.13 10.89 -14.30
CA PRO A 77 -0.26 10.47 -13.21
C PRO A 77 1.11 10.05 -13.73
N ASP A 78 2.16 10.43 -13.02
CA ASP A 78 3.53 9.99 -13.32
C ASP A 78 3.77 8.57 -12.80
N LEU A 79 3.11 7.61 -13.44
CA LEU A 79 3.27 6.19 -13.12
C LEU A 79 4.67 5.67 -13.40
N ARG A 80 5.26 6.13 -14.51
CA ARG A 80 6.58 5.68 -14.92
C ARG A 80 7.63 6.13 -13.92
N GLY A 81 7.65 7.41 -13.55
CA GLY A 81 8.57 7.93 -12.54
C GLY A 81 8.40 7.25 -11.18
N GLY A 82 7.16 7.04 -10.74
CA GLY A 82 6.88 6.31 -9.50
C GLY A 82 7.40 4.87 -9.51
N LEU A 83 7.22 4.15 -10.62
CA LEU A 83 7.73 2.79 -10.78
C LEU A 83 9.25 2.74 -10.89
N GLU A 84 9.87 3.67 -11.61
CA GLU A 84 11.34 3.79 -11.70
C GLU A 84 11.96 4.02 -10.32
N ASP A 85 11.36 4.87 -9.50
CA ASP A 85 11.76 5.09 -8.11
C ASP A 85 11.66 3.81 -7.26
N MET A 86 10.56 3.08 -7.38
CA MET A 86 10.35 1.82 -6.67
C MET A 86 11.34 0.75 -7.13
N HIS A 87 11.53 0.61 -8.43
CA HIS A 87 12.54 -0.31 -8.99
C HIS A 87 13.95 0.05 -8.51
N GLY A 88 14.28 1.35 -8.49
CA GLY A 88 15.57 1.83 -7.98
C GLY A 88 15.80 1.48 -6.51
N TYR A 89 14.77 1.57 -5.70
CA TYR A 89 14.81 1.15 -4.29
C TYR A 89 15.21 -0.33 -4.14
N PHE A 90 14.70 -1.22 -5.01
CA PHE A 90 14.98 -2.65 -4.99
C PHE A 90 16.19 -3.08 -5.84
N GLY A 91 17.03 -2.15 -6.26
CA GLY A 91 18.25 -2.44 -7.00
C GLY A 91 18.16 -2.28 -8.52
N GLY A 92 17.06 -1.75 -9.02
CA GLY A 92 16.84 -1.44 -10.43
C GLY A 92 15.84 -2.33 -11.13
N VAL A 93 15.44 -1.89 -12.32
CA VAL A 93 14.43 -2.57 -13.16
C VAL A 93 14.80 -4.02 -13.47
N GLU A 94 16.04 -4.29 -13.84
CA GLU A 94 16.50 -5.64 -14.16
C GLU A 94 16.41 -6.59 -12.95
N GLN A 95 16.73 -6.10 -11.76
CA GLN A 95 16.63 -6.86 -10.52
C GLN A 95 15.17 -7.30 -10.25
N VAL A 96 14.23 -6.39 -10.43
CA VAL A 96 12.81 -6.65 -10.19
C VAL A 96 12.25 -7.60 -11.27
N ILE A 97 12.52 -7.34 -12.54
CA ILE A 97 12.02 -8.16 -13.65
C ILE A 97 12.56 -9.61 -13.58
N ASN A 98 13.85 -9.77 -13.29
CA ASN A 98 14.45 -11.10 -13.20
C ASN A 98 13.99 -11.91 -11.97
N ASN A 99 13.36 -11.24 -11.00
CA ASN A 99 12.89 -11.86 -9.77
C ASN A 99 11.41 -11.52 -9.49
N TYR A 100 10.61 -11.32 -10.53
CA TYR A 100 9.22 -10.85 -10.41
C TYR A 100 8.35 -11.68 -9.45
N GLU A 101 8.64 -12.97 -9.30
CA GLU A 101 7.94 -13.86 -8.36
C GLU A 101 8.16 -13.50 -6.88
N SER A 102 9.19 -12.70 -6.58
CA SER A 102 9.51 -12.22 -5.23
C SER A 102 8.87 -10.87 -4.91
N TYR A 103 8.17 -10.26 -5.85
CA TYR A 103 7.58 -8.94 -5.69
C TYR A 103 6.07 -8.98 -5.91
N VAL A 104 5.36 -8.19 -5.12
CA VAL A 104 3.94 -7.92 -5.30
C VAL A 104 3.67 -6.44 -5.08
N GLY A 105 2.87 -5.84 -5.94
CA GLY A 105 2.39 -4.48 -5.78
C GLY A 105 1.07 -4.44 -5.03
N LEU A 106 0.97 -3.59 -4.03
CA LEU A 106 -0.28 -3.25 -3.38
C LEU A 106 -0.68 -1.83 -3.81
N VAL A 107 -1.89 -1.70 -4.33
CA VAL A 107 -2.44 -0.43 -4.78
C VAL A 107 -3.66 -0.07 -3.94
N MET A 108 -3.73 1.18 -3.51
CA MET A 108 -4.89 1.74 -2.83
C MET A 108 -5.28 3.05 -3.53
N PHE A 109 -6.55 3.18 -3.89
CA PHE A 109 -7.07 4.34 -4.61
C PHE A 109 -7.90 5.25 -3.71
N GLU A 110 -7.88 6.52 -4.04
CA GLU A 110 -8.88 7.44 -3.56
C GLU A 110 -10.18 7.26 -4.38
N SER A 111 -11.23 6.78 -3.74
CA SER A 111 -12.50 6.43 -4.39
C SER A 111 -13.21 7.59 -5.10
N SER A 112 -12.91 8.83 -4.70
CA SER A 112 -13.50 10.03 -5.32
C SER A 112 -12.92 10.33 -6.71
N ALA A 113 -11.75 9.83 -7.02
CA ALA A 113 -11.04 10.12 -8.27
C ALA A 113 -11.70 9.50 -9.51
N LYS A 114 -12.47 8.42 -9.36
CA LYS A 114 -13.15 7.69 -10.45
C LYS A 114 -12.24 7.31 -11.63
N SER A 115 -10.97 7.08 -11.34
CA SER A 115 -9.93 6.85 -12.35
C SER A 115 -9.21 5.51 -12.19
N GLU A 116 -9.73 4.65 -11.33
CA GLU A 116 -9.12 3.37 -10.95
C GLU A 116 -8.89 2.48 -12.17
N GLU A 117 -9.92 2.34 -13.02
CA GLU A 117 -9.86 1.51 -14.21
C GLU A 117 -8.79 2.00 -15.19
N ILE A 118 -8.76 3.32 -15.46
CA ILE A 118 -7.78 3.94 -16.34
C ILE A 118 -6.37 3.79 -15.76
N PHE A 119 -6.24 3.95 -14.45
CA PHE A 119 -4.96 3.80 -13.77
C PHE A 119 -4.44 2.36 -13.86
N MET A 120 -5.30 1.38 -13.61
CA MET A 120 -4.92 -0.04 -13.68
C MET A 120 -4.59 -0.48 -15.10
N ASP A 121 -5.30 0.02 -16.10
CA ASP A 121 -4.97 -0.22 -17.51
C ASP A 121 -3.58 0.34 -17.87
N ARG A 122 -3.30 1.57 -17.47
CA ARG A 122 -1.98 2.18 -17.66
C ARG A 122 -0.88 1.44 -16.91
N LEU A 123 -1.14 1.03 -15.67
CA LEU A 123 -0.19 0.27 -14.88
C LEU A 123 0.19 -1.05 -15.57
N GLY A 124 -0.80 -1.77 -16.11
CA GLY A 124 -0.58 -2.99 -16.88
C GLY A 124 0.23 -2.79 -18.17
N THR A 125 0.31 -1.56 -18.71
CA THR A 125 1.14 -1.27 -19.88
C THR A 125 2.61 -0.97 -19.55
N VAL A 126 2.92 -0.68 -18.29
CA VAL A 126 4.27 -0.27 -17.86
C VAL A 126 4.99 -1.30 -17.00
N THR A 127 4.28 -2.31 -16.51
CA THR A 127 4.88 -3.37 -15.68
C THR A 127 4.10 -4.69 -15.79
N ASP A 128 4.81 -5.80 -15.67
CA ASP A 128 4.27 -7.16 -15.60
C ASP A 128 4.16 -7.68 -14.14
N LEU A 129 4.42 -6.84 -13.17
CA LEU A 129 4.28 -7.20 -11.76
C LEU A 129 2.81 -7.51 -11.41
N LEU A 130 2.62 -8.47 -10.51
CA LEU A 130 1.31 -8.74 -9.93
C LEU A 130 0.92 -7.62 -8.98
N PHE A 131 -0.23 -7.02 -9.21
CA PHE A 131 -0.82 -6.03 -8.31
C PHE A 131 -2.10 -6.55 -7.68
N VAL A 132 -2.31 -6.18 -6.42
CA VAL A 132 -3.52 -6.44 -5.65
C VAL A 132 -3.99 -5.13 -5.00
N GLY A 133 -5.28 -5.02 -4.74
CA GLY A 133 -5.86 -3.85 -4.10
C GLY A 133 -6.98 -3.21 -4.92
N GLY A 134 -7.34 -1.96 -4.58
CA GLY A 134 -8.40 -1.20 -5.20
C GLY A 134 -8.71 0.09 -4.45
#